data_7fb580c9823f6d988bf4c41c227a8399
#
_entry.id   7fb580c9823f6d988bf4c41c227a8399
#
_cell.length_a   1.000
_cell.length_b   1.000
_cell.length_c   1.000
_cell.angle_alpha   90.00
_cell.angle_beta   90.00
_cell.angle_gamma   90.00
#
_symmetry.space_group_name_H-M   'P 1'
#
loop_
_entity.id
_entity.type
_entity.pdbx_description
1 polymer ?
#
loop_
_entity_poly.entity_id
_entity_poly.type
_entity_poly.pdbx_seq_one_letter_code
_entity_poly.pdbx_strand_id
1 'polypeptide(L)'
;MSRFIKGMDLSTLLELERCGAKYYDHGKERDILDIMRDYDVDTIRLRLWNDPYSETGEPYGAGCNDLAETIAIGKKVSDAGFGILLNFHYSDFWADPGKQIKPKAWKDFGVDELEQAVYDFTLENLTRIIEAGVNVTMIQVGNELSNGLLWPEGKVPNYDNIAKFVNAGIRACRKVNADIPIMIHLDNGGNNELYVRWFTNFIERGEEFEYIGLSYYPFWHGSLDQLEFNMNDIAKRFNKDL
;
A
#
# COMPACT_ATOMS: atom_id res chain seq x y z
N MET A 1 5.56 21.80 9.63
CA MET A 1 6.41 20.61 9.83
C MET A 1 5.50 19.40 9.65
N SER A 2 5.83 18.49 8.75
CA SER A 2 5.13 17.22 8.64
C SER A 2 5.26 16.47 9.97
N ARG A 3 4.18 15.84 10.41
CA ARG A 3 4.19 15.01 11.63
C ARG A 3 4.93 13.72 11.31
N PHE A 4 5.84 13.29 12.18
CA PHE A 4 6.41 11.94 12.10
C PHE A 4 5.31 10.91 12.39
N ILE A 5 5.04 10.02 11.44
CA ILE A 5 4.04 8.95 11.54
C ILE A 5 4.74 7.68 12.01
N LYS A 6 4.23 7.07 13.09
CA LYS A 6 4.70 5.79 13.60
C LYS A 6 3.62 4.74 13.30
N GLY A 7 3.90 3.82 12.38
CA GLY A 7 2.91 2.87 11.88
C GLY A 7 3.31 1.40 12.03
N MET A 8 2.30 0.53 12.00
CA MET A 8 2.45 -0.93 11.96
C MET A 8 1.49 -1.55 10.94
N ASP A 9 1.92 -2.61 10.23
CA ASP A 9 1.01 -3.39 9.38
C ASP A 9 0.30 -4.46 10.23
N LEU A 10 -1.02 -4.38 10.31
CA LEU A 10 -1.87 -5.34 11.02
C LEU A 10 -2.88 -6.03 10.10
N SER A 11 -2.57 -6.15 8.83
CA SER A 11 -3.47 -6.74 7.81
C SER A 11 -3.86 -8.20 8.08
N THR A 12 -3.13 -8.90 8.96
CA THR A 12 -3.42 -10.29 9.36
C THR A 12 -4.09 -10.39 10.74
N LEU A 13 -4.47 -9.27 11.34
CA LEU A 13 -4.92 -9.23 12.75
C LEU A 13 -6.05 -10.21 13.05
N LEU A 14 -7.14 -10.15 12.30
CA LEU A 14 -8.30 -11.00 12.56
C LEU A 14 -8.03 -12.49 12.28
N GLU A 15 -7.20 -12.82 11.28
CA GLU A 15 -6.79 -14.20 11.04
C GLU A 15 -5.98 -14.74 12.22
N LEU A 16 -5.02 -13.96 12.75
CA LEU A 16 -4.25 -14.34 13.92
C LEU A 16 -5.12 -14.48 15.18
N GLU A 17 -6.07 -13.59 15.40
CA GLU A 17 -7.02 -13.67 16.50
C GLU A 17 -7.89 -14.94 16.40
N ARG A 18 -8.39 -15.28 15.22
CA ARG A 18 -9.13 -16.54 14.96
C ARG A 18 -8.27 -17.78 15.22
N CYS A 19 -6.96 -17.69 14.99
CA CYS A 19 -6.01 -18.75 15.34
C CYS A 19 -5.60 -18.78 16.82
N GLY A 20 -6.17 -17.91 17.66
CA GLY A 20 -5.90 -17.86 19.10
C GLY A 20 -4.57 -17.16 19.45
N ALA A 21 -4.04 -16.28 18.59
CA ALA A 21 -2.85 -15.51 18.89
C ALA A 21 -3.05 -14.63 20.12
N LYS A 22 -2.01 -14.56 20.96
CA LYS A 22 -1.97 -13.75 22.17
C LYS A 22 -0.77 -12.83 22.14
N TYR A 23 -0.97 -11.60 22.59
CA TYR A 23 0.05 -10.59 22.61
C TYR A 23 0.48 -10.29 24.06
N TYR A 24 1.76 -10.08 24.28
CA TYR A 24 2.33 -9.87 25.61
C TYR A 24 3.18 -8.62 25.62
N ASP A 25 3.03 -7.82 26.67
CA ASP A 25 3.87 -6.70 26.97
C ASP A 25 4.30 -6.77 28.45
N HIS A 26 5.61 -6.66 28.73
CA HIS A 26 6.19 -6.84 30.07
C HIS A 26 5.70 -8.12 30.78
N GLY A 27 5.52 -9.22 30.04
CA GLY A 27 5.06 -10.50 30.55
C GLY A 27 3.57 -10.61 30.88
N LYS A 28 2.78 -9.59 30.55
CA LYS A 28 1.32 -9.59 30.71
C LYS A 28 0.63 -9.72 29.37
N GLU A 29 -0.39 -10.57 29.29
CA GLU A 29 -1.29 -10.66 28.12
C GLU A 29 -2.11 -9.37 28.02
N ARG A 30 -2.12 -8.77 26.83
CA ARG A 30 -2.83 -7.50 26.55
C ARG A 30 -3.39 -7.49 25.12
N ASP A 31 -4.36 -6.63 24.87
CA ASP A 31 -4.80 -6.32 23.52
C ASP A 31 -3.68 -5.66 22.71
N ILE A 32 -3.50 -6.08 21.44
CA ILE A 32 -2.43 -5.57 20.58
C ILE A 32 -2.56 -4.07 20.31
N LEU A 33 -3.79 -3.55 20.16
CA LEU A 33 -4.01 -2.13 19.88
C LEU A 33 -3.67 -1.27 21.11
N ASP A 34 -3.92 -1.78 22.33
CA ASP A 34 -3.49 -1.09 23.55
C ASP A 34 -1.96 -1.08 23.67
N ILE A 35 -1.30 -2.20 23.34
CA ILE A 35 0.18 -2.25 23.31
C ILE A 35 0.70 -1.21 22.29
N MET A 36 0.18 -1.20 21.07
CA MET A 36 0.61 -0.27 20.02
C MET A 36 0.47 1.20 20.45
N ARG A 37 -0.64 1.52 21.14
CA ARG A 37 -0.89 2.89 21.65
C ARG A 37 0.14 3.30 22.69
N ASP A 38 0.51 2.41 23.61
CA ASP A 38 1.50 2.67 24.66
C ASP A 38 2.91 2.93 24.09
N TYR A 39 3.19 2.45 22.87
CA TYR A 39 4.43 2.69 22.14
C TYR A 39 4.31 3.82 21.09
N ASP A 40 3.31 4.69 21.22
CA ASP A 40 3.05 5.86 20.35
C ASP A 40 2.81 5.51 18.88
N VAL A 41 2.36 4.30 18.57
CA VAL A 41 1.87 3.98 17.23
C VAL A 41 0.60 4.77 17.00
N ASP A 42 0.49 5.45 15.87
CA ASP A 42 -0.65 6.31 15.52
C ASP A 42 -1.35 5.90 14.22
N THR A 43 -0.71 5.05 13.42
CA THR A 43 -1.21 4.65 12.12
C THR A 43 -1.07 3.14 11.92
N ILE A 44 -2.11 2.51 11.43
CA ILE A 44 -2.10 1.10 11.05
C ILE A 44 -2.17 0.98 9.54
N ARG A 45 -1.24 0.24 8.94
CA ARG A 45 -1.28 -0.09 7.52
C ARG A 45 -2.16 -1.32 7.30
N LEU A 46 -3.06 -1.24 6.32
CA LEU A 46 -3.90 -2.34 5.87
C LEU A 46 -3.74 -2.54 4.37
N ARG A 47 -3.57 -3.80 3.97
CA ARG A 47 -3.54 -4.21 2.56
C ARG A 47 -4.94 -4.49 2.06
N LEU A 48 -5.18 -4.19 0.79
CA LEU A 48 -6.38 -4.59 0.07
C LEU A 48 -5.99 -5.33 -1.21
N TRP A 49 -6.49 -6.54 -1.36
CA TRP A 49 -6.35 -7.39 -2.54
C TRP A 49 -7.68 -7.46 -3.30
N ASN A 50 -7.62 -7.85 -4.58
CA ASN A 50 -8.81 -7.85 -5.42
C ASN A 50 -9.74 -9.02 -5.11
N ASP A 51 -9.27 -10.24 -5.28
CA ASP A 51 -10.05 -11.46 -5.02
C ASP A 51 -9.11 -12.58 -4.51
N PRO A 52 -8.79 -12.56 -3.19
CA PRO A 52 -7.78 -13.44 -2.59
C PRO A 52 -8.26 -14.86 -2.32
N TYR A 53 -9.02 -15.43 -3.24
CA TYR A 53 -9.61 -16.76 -3.12
C TYR A 53 -9.24 -17.66 -4.29
N SER A 54 -9.10 -18.96 -4.01
CA SER A 54 -8.95 -19.99 -5.03
C SER A 54 -10.25 -20.15 -5.85
N GLU A 55 -10.21 -20.93 -6.92
CA GLU A 55 -11.40 -21.29 -7.70
C GLU A 55 -12.46 -22.04 -6.87
N THR A 56 -12.07 -22.68 -5.78
CA THR A 56 -12.95 -23.37 -4.84
C THR A 56 -13.45 -22.50 -3.70
N GLY A 57 -13.06 -21.20 -3.69
CA GLY A 57 -13.46 -20.22 -2.68
C GLY A 57 -12.63 -20.26 -1.39
N GLU A 58 -11.53 -21.03 -1.36
CA GLU A 58 -10.63 -21.05 -0.21
C GLU A 58 -9.70 -19.82 -0.23
N PRO A 59 -9.54 -19.12 0.91
CA PRO A 59 -8.66 -17.97 0.98
C PRO A 59 -7.18 -18.36 0.81
N TYR A 60 -6.42 -17.49 0.16
CA TYR A 60 -4.96 -17.70 0.01
C TYR A 60 -4.18 -17.52 1.32
N GLY A 61 -4.83 -17.10 2.41
CA GLY A 61 -4.20 -16.83 3.69
C GLY A 61 -3.56 -15.44 3.79
N ALA A 62 -2.64 -15.28 4.71
CA ALA A 62 -1.95 -14.02 4.99
C ALA A 62 -2.90 -12.84 5.29
N GLY A 63 -4.01 -13.11 6.00
CA GLY A 63 -5.02 -12.14 6.41
C GLY A 63 -6.21 -12.04 5.47
N CYS A 64 -6.26 -12.82 4.40
CA CYS A 64 -7.25 -12.71 3.33
C CYS A 64 -7.21 -11.36 2.60
N ASN A 65 -7.26 -10.24 3.31
CA ASN A 65 -7.14 -8.86 2.80
C ASN A 65 -8.16 -8.50 1.69
N ASP A 66 -9.32 -9.13 1.67
CA ASP A 66 -10.44 -8.69 0.86
C ASP A 66 -11.11 -7.43 1.45
N LEU A 67 -12.10 -6.89 0.76
CA LEU A 67 -12.80 -5.71 1.22
C LEU A 67 -13.49 -5.91 2.58
N ALA A 68 -14.09 -7.07 2.81
CA ALA A 68 -14.85 -7.35 4.05
C ALA A 68 -13.91 -7.42 5.26
N GLU A 69 -12.80 -8.15 5.13
CA GLU A 69 -11.76 -8.25 6.16
C GLU A 69 -11.10 -6.88 6.41
N THR A 70 -10.78 -6.14 5.33
CA THR A 70 -10.20 -4.80 5.43
C THR A 70 -11.13 -3.83 6.17
N ILE A 71 -12.44 -3.86 5.90
CA ILE A 71 -13.42 -3.05 6.63
C ILE A 71 -13.49 -3.48 8.09
N ALA A 72 -13.53 -4.79 8.36
CA ALA A 72 -13.65 -5.30 9.73
C ALA A 72 -12.44 -4.88 10.60
N ILE A 73 -11.21 -5.07 10.11
CA ILE A 73 -9.99 -4.61 10.79
C ILE A 73 -9.99 -3.07 10.87
N GLY A 74 -10.32 -2.40 9.77
CA GLY A 74 -10.32 -0.95 9.67
C GLY A 74 -11.23 -0.29 10.70
N LYS A 75 -12.44 -0.83 10.91
CA LYS A 75 -13.36 -0.35 11.96
C LYS A 75 -12.78 -0.56 13.35
N LYS A 76 -12.31 -1.78 13.66
CA LYS A 76 -11.72 -2.11 14.96
C LYS A 76 -10.55 -1.15 15.29
N VAL A 77 -9.69 -0.87 14.33
CA VAL A 77 -8.54 0.02 14.44
C VAL A 77 -8.97 1.49 14.58
N SER A 78 -9.95 1.93 13.78
CA SER A 78 -10.48 3.30 13.83
C SER A 78 -11.18 3.58 15.16
N ASP A 79 -11.98 2.64 15.67
CA ASP A 79 -12.67 2.74 16.97
C ASP A 79 -11.65 2.82 18.14
N ALA A 80 -10.45 2.23 17.96
CA ALA A 80 -9.34 2.36 18.90
C ALA A 80 -8.54 3.67 18.74
N GLY A 81 -8.89 4.54 17.78
CA GLY A 81 -8.33 5.88 17.60
C GLY A 81 -7.13 6.00 16.68
N PHE A 82 -6.79 4.94 15.92
CA PHE A 82 -5.69 4.99 14.95
C PHE A 82 -6.16 5.56 13.60
N GLY A 83 -5.21 6.18 12.88
CA GLY A 83 -5.34 6.44 11.44
C GLY A 83 -5.01 5.19 10.63
N ILE A 84 -5.45 5.15 9.37
CA ILE A 84 -5.17 4.02 8.47
C ILE A 84 -4.45 4.47 7.22
N LEU A 85 -3.30 3.84 6.93
CA LEU A 85 -2.67 3.80 5.63
C LEU A 85 -3.25 2.61 4.86
N LEU A 86 -4.15 2.87 3.91
CA LEU A 86 -4.77 1.85 3.06
C LEU A 86 -3.90 1.59 1.83
N ASN A 87 -3.49 0.34 1.62
CA ASN A 87 -2.65 -0.07 0.51
C ASN A 87 -3.42 -0.90 -0.52
N PHE A 88 -3.59 -0.39 -1.73
CA PHE A 88 -4.12 -1.10 -2.88
C PHE A 88 -3.01 -1.88 -3.59
N HIS A 89 -3.06 -3.21 -3.59
CA HIS A 89 -2.07 -4.05 -4.28
C HIS A 89 -2.34 -4.21 -5.78
N TYR A 90 -3.60 -4.10 -6.22
CA TYR A 90 -4.04 -4.41 -7.59
C TYR A 90 -3.63 -5.82 -8.04
N SER A 91 -3.77 -6.77 -7.14
CA SER A 91 -3.48 -8.18 -7.32
C SER A 91 -4.39 -9.00 -6.40
N ASP A 92 -4.60 -10.29 -6.69
CA ASP A 92 -5.38 -11.19 -5.83
C ASP A 92 -4.58 -11.69 -4.63
N PHE A 93 -3.27 -11.48 -4.63
CA PHE A 93 -2.35 -11.88 -3.57
C PHE A 93 -1.19 -10.87 -3.47
N TRP A 94 -0.07 -11.25 -2.88
CA TRP A 94 1.11 -10.41 -2.78
C TRP A 94 1.57 -9.88 -4.14
N ALA A 95 1.61 -8.56 -4.28
CA ALA A 95 2.37 -7.87 -5.30
C ALA A 95 3.71 -7.44 -4.70
N ASP A 96 4.81 -7.79 -5.35
CA ASP A 96 6.18 -7.51 -4.93
C ASP A 96 7.09 -7.28 -6.16
N PRO A 97 8.36 -6.89 -5.98
CA PRO A 97 9.23 -6.58 -7.13
C PRO A 97 9.47 -7.75 -8.09
N GLY A 98 9.27 -8.97 -7.63
CA GLY A 98 9.42 -10.20 -8.44
C GLY A 98 8.12 -10.63 -9.13
N LYS A 99 6.98 -10.11 -8.70
CA LYS A 99 5.66 -10.46 -9.25
C LYS A 99 4.65 -9.32 -9.06
N GLN A 100 4.09 -8.89 -10.16
CA GLN A 100 3.03 -7.88 -10.22
C GLN A 100 1.91 -8.43 -11.10
N ILE A 101 1.33 -9.56 -10.64
CA ILE A 101 0.37 -10.35 -11.42
C ILE A 101 -0.98 -9.62 -11.42
N LYS A 102 -1.58 -9.50 -12.61
CA LYS A 102 -2.95 -8.99 -12.75
C LYS A 102 -3.93 -9.85 -11.94
N PRO A 103 -4.95 -9.25 -11.31
CA PRO A 103 -6.08 -10.01 -10.77
C PRO A 103 -6.64 -10.97 -11.81
N LYS A 104 -7.08 -12.17 -11.39
CA LYS A 104 -7.65 -13.17 -12.30
C LYS A 104 -8.84 -12.64 -13.12
N ALA A 105 -9.61 -11.73 -12.55
CA ALA A 105 -10.72 -11.06 -13.25
C ALA A 105 -10.24 -10.12 -14.37
N TRP A 106 -8.98 -9.65 -14.32
CA TRP A 106 -8.39 -8.71 -15.28
C TRP A 106 -7.36 -9.36 -16.22
N LYS A 107 -7.21 -10.69 -16.16
CA LYS A 107 -6.14 -11.43 -16.86
C LYS A 107 -6.07 -11.16 -18.36
N ASP A 108 -7.23 -10.99 -19.01
CA ASP A 108 -7.37 -10.80 -20.45
C ASP A 108 -7.51 -9.31 -20.84
N PHE A 109 -7.46 -8.38 -19.86
CA PHE A 109 -7.61 -6.95 -20.11
C PHE A 109 -6.36 -6.38 -20.79
N GLY A 110 -6.60 -5.52 -21.78
CA GLY A 110 -5.59 -4.64 -22.37
C GLY A 110 -5.39 -3.37 -21.55
N VAL A 111 -4.53 -2.48 -22.05
CA VAL A 111 -4.09 -1.28 -21.30
C VAL A 111 -5.25 -0.37 -20.88
N ASP A 112 -6.18 -0.07 -21.80
CA ASP A 112 -7.28 0.85 -21.49
C ASP A 112 -8.30 0.22 -20.52
N GLU A 113 -8.55 -1.08 -20.65
CA GLU A 113 -9.41 -1.82 -19.73
C GLU A 113 -8.77 -1.92 -18.33
N LEU A 114 -7.45 -2.11 -18.24
CA LEU A 114 -6.72 -2.12 -16.96
C LEU A 114 -6.75 -0.74 -16.29
N GLU A 115 -6.59 0.35 -17.05
CA GLU A 115 -6.73 1.70 -16.52
C GLU A 115 -8.11 1.90 -15.88
N GLN A 116 -9.18 1.54 -16.61
CA GLN A 116 -10.54 1.66 -16.10
C GLN A 116 -10.77 0.75 -14.90
N ALA A 117 -10.28 -0.49 -14.93
CA ALA A 117 -10.42 -1.44 -13.83
C ALA A 117 -9.71 -0.97 -12.54
N VAL A 118 -8.52 -0.37 -12.64
CA VAL A 118 -7.83 0.24 -11.49
C VAL A 118 -8.65 1.39 -10.92
N TYR A 119 -9.16 2.26 -11.80
CA TYR A 119 -9.98 3.39 -11.38
C TYR A 119 -11.25 2.92 -10.64
N ASP A 120 -12.02 2.02 -11.25
CA ASP A 120 -13.29 1.56 -10.71
C ASP A 120 -13.10 0.78 -9.39
N PHE A 121 -12.12 -0.13 -9.36
CA PHE A 121 -11.78 -0.87 -8.14
C PHE A 121 -11.40 0.05 -6.98
N THR A 122 -10.56 1.04 -7.25
CA THR A 122 -10.13 2.01 -6.23
C THR A 122 -11.30 2.85 -5.75
N LEU A 123 -12.09 3.40 -6.69
CA LEU A 123 -13.24 4.26 -6.37
C LEU A 123 -14.27 3.50 -5.53
N GLU A 124 -14.69 2.32 -5.98
CA GLU A 124 -15.72 1.52 -5.29
C GLU A 124 -15.25 1.12 -3.88
N ASN A 125 -14.07 0.52 -3.78
CA ASN A 125 -13.62 -0.01 -2.50
C ASN A 125 -13.31 1.10 -1.48
N LEU A 126 -12.65 2.18 -1.91
CA LEU A 126 -12.37 3.31 -1.01
C LEU A 126 -13.66 3.95 -0.51
N THR A 127 -14.65 4.15 -1.39
CA THR A 127 -15.97 4.68 -1.02
C THR A 127 -16.61 3.79 0.06
N ARG A 128 -16.68 2.49 -0.17
CA ARG A 128 -17.28 1.54 0.78
C ARG A 128 -16.54 1.47 2.12
N ILE A 129 -15.21 1.56 2.11
CA ILE A 129 -14.38 1.58 3.32
C ILE A 129 -14.68 2.83 4.16
N ILE A 130 -14.72 4.01 3.52
CA ILE A 130 -15.02 5.28 4.21
C ILE A 130 -16.48 5.32 4.70
N GLU A 131 -17.43 4.90 3.90
CA GLU A 131 -18.85 4.82 4.28
C GLU A 131 -19.08 3.86 5.45
N ALA A 132 -18.25 2.82 5.59
CA ALA A 132 -18.27 1.94 6.75
C ALA A 132 -17.72 2.59 8.03
N GLY A 133 -17.21 3.81 7.98
CA GLY A 133 -16.67 4.55 9.14
C GLY A 133 -15.21 4.27 9.43
N VAL A 134 -14.45 3.75 8.46
CA VAL A 134 -13.01 3.52 8.58
C VAL A 134 -12.25 4.83 8.41
N ASN A 135 -11.36 5.16 9.36
CA ASN A 135 -10.56 6.38 9.39
C ASN A 135 -9.33 6.30 8.48
N VAL A 136 -9.54 6.33 7.16
CA VAL A 136 -8.45 6.35 6.17
C VAL A 136 -7.77 7.71 6.17
N THR A 137 -6.50 7.76 6.57
CA THR A 137 -5.70 9.00 6.68
C THR A 137 -4.65 9.13 5.59
N MET A 138 -4.32 8.06 4.89
CA MET A 138 -3.36 8.02 3.78
C MET A 138 -3.65 6.82 2.88
N ILE A 139 -3.33 6.91 1.60
CA ILE A 139 -3.47 5.80 0.66
C ILE A 139 -2.14 5.51 -0.01
N GLN A 140 -1.80 4.23 -0.10
CA GLN A 140 -0.70 3.72 -0.90
C GLN A 140 -1.27 3.12 -2.18
N VAL A 141 -0.93 3.71 -3.33
CA VAL A 141 -1.35 3.27 -4.66
C VAL A 141 -0.30 2.31 -5.23
N GLY A 142 -0.63 1.03 -5.28
CA GLY A 142 0.30 -0.04 -5.64
C GLY A 142 1.24 -0.44 -4.49
N ASN A 143 1.96 -1.55 -4.67
CA ASN A 143 2.95 -2.05 -3.72
C ASN A 143 4.24 -2.44 -4.41
N GLU A 144 5.38 -1.86 -3.95
CA GLU A 144 6.74 -2.18 -4.43
C GLU A 144 6.88 -2.13 -5.96
N LEU A 145 6.55 -0.96 -6.53
CA LEU A 145 6.42 -0.73 -7.97
C LEU A 145 7.74 -0.61 -8.74
N SER A 146 8.87 -1.02 -8.16
CA SER A 146 10.20 -0.87 -8.78
C SER A 146 10.30 -1.48 -10.18
N ASN A 147 9.57 -2.55 -10.43
CA ASN A 147 9.47 -3.21 -11.73
C ASN A 147 8.10 -2.98 -12.43
N GLY A 148 7.33 -1.99 -11.95
CA GLY A 148 5.99 -1.66 -12.45
C GLY A 148 4.87 -2.39 -11.74
N LEU A 149 3.69 -2.50 -12.39
CA LEU A 149 2.51 -3.21 -11.88
C LEU A 149 1.70 -3.82 -13.03
N LEU A 150 0.77 -4.73 -12.71
CA LEU A 150 -0.16 -5.32 -13.68
C LEU A 150 0.54 -5.88 -14.94
N TRP A 151 1.51 -6.77 -14.70
CA TRP A 151 2.30 -7.34 -15.80
C TRP A 151 1.48 -8.21 -16.73
N PRO A 152 1.88 -8.25 -18.05
CA PRO A 152 3.06 -7.61 -18.65
C PRO A 152 2.89 -6.13 -19.03
N GLU A 153 1.67 -5.58 -19.09
CA GLU A 153 1.35 -4.28 -19.69
C GLU A 153 2.04 -3.11 -18.97
N GLY A 154 2.09 -3.13 -17.63
CA GLY A 154 2.74 -2.09 -16.81
C GLY A 154 4.11 -2.49 -16.30
N LYS A 155 4.84 -3.38 -16.98
CA LYS A 155 6.20 -3.75 -16.61
C LYS A 155 7.22 -2.71 -17.08
N VAL A 156 8.22 -2.40 -16.23
CA VAL A 156 9.38 -1.58 -16.62
C VAL A 156 10.05 -2.21 -17.86
N PRO A 157 10.43 -1.41 -18.90
CA PRO A 157 10.53 0.06 -18.91
C PRO A 157 9.30 0.81 -19.43
N ASN A 158 8.12 0.23 -19.48
CA ASN A 158 6.94 0.86 -20.02
C ASN A 158 6.32 1.86 -19.02
N TYR A 159 6.99 2.99 -18.82
CA TYR A 159 6.53 4.01 -17.87
C TYR A 159 5.24 4.73 -18.30
N ASP A 160 4.88 4.73 -19.56
CA ASP A 160 3.62 5.31 -20.02
C ASP A 160 2.44 4.51 -19.48
N ASN A 161 2.49 3.19 -19.55
CA ASN A 161 1.46 2.33 -18.97
C ASN A 161 1.49 2.32 -17.43
N ILE A 162 2.69 2.31 -16.82
CA ILE A 162 2.82 2.41 -15.36
C ILE A 162 2.13 3.68 -14.87
N ALA A 163 2.44 4.83 -15.47
CA ALA A 163 1.83 6.10 -15.12
C ALA A 163 0.31 6.08 -15.34
N LYS A 164 -0.16 5.50 -16.46
CA LYS A 164 -1.58 5.36 -16.77
C LYS A 164 -2.34 4.65 -15.64
N PHE A 165 -1.83 3.52 -15.18
CA PHE A 165 -2.46 2.72 -14.12
C PHE A 165 -2.38 3.40 -12.74
N VAL A 166 -1.21 3.92 -12.36
CA VAL A 166 -1.03 4.62 -11.09
C VAL A 166 -1.89 5.88 -11.05
N ASN A 167 -1.93 6.66 -12.13
CA ASN A 167 -2.77 7.86 -12.25
C ASN A 167 -4.27 7.53 -12.11
N ALA A 168 -4.72 6.41 -12.67
CA ALA A 168 -6.10 5.95 -12.51
C ALA A 168 -6.45 5.74 -11.02
N GLY A 169 -5.56 5.08 -10.27
CA GLY A 169 -5.70 4.93 -8.82
C GLY A 169 -5.71 6.27 -8.08
N ILE A 170 -4.78 7.17 -8.41
CA ILE A 170 -4.70 8.52 -7.81
C ILE A 170 -6.00 9.30 -8.08
N ARG A 171 -6.47 9.35 -9.34
CA ARG A 171 -7.71 10.05 -9.69
C ARG A 171 -8.93 9.51 -8.96
N ALA A 172 -9.02 8.19 -8.80
CA ALA A 172 -10.09 7.55 -8.04
C ALA A 172 -10.04 7.96 -6.55
N CYS A 173 -8.86 7.96 -5.93
CA CYS A 173 -8.68 8.43 -4.56
C CYS A 173 -9.11 9.88 -4.39
N ARG A 174 -8.65 10.77 -5.28
CA ARG A 174 -9.00 12.19 -5.27
C ARG A 174 -10.49 12.45 -5.53
N LYS A 175 -11.14 11.58 -6.26
CA LYS A 175 -12.60 11.65 -6.48
C LYS A 175 -13.38 11.39 -5.19
N VAL A 176 -12.89 10.53 -4.32
CA VAL A 176 -13.52 10.23 -3.01
C VAL A 176 -13.17 11.30 -1.97
N ASN A 177 -11.90 11.67 -1.90
CA ASN A 177 -11.41 12.71 -1.00
C ASN A 177 -10.24 13.46 -1.68
N ALA A 178 -10.48 14.72 -2.06
CA ALA A 178 -9.52 15.53 -2.81
C ALA A 178 -8.20 15.78 -2.07
N ASP A 179 -8.25 15.80 -0.74
CA ASP A 179 -7.11 16.17 0.13
C ASP A 179 -6.41 14.96 0.75
N ILE A 180 -6.84 13.72 0.43
CA ILE A 180 -6.23 12.54 1.04
C ILE A 180 -4.78 12.36 0.57
N PRO A 181 -3.81 12.25 1.50
CA PRO A 181 -2.41 12.03 1.14
C PRO A 181 -2.21 10.71 0.40
N ILE A 182 -1.43 10.73 -0.68
CA ILE A 182 -1.13 9.57 -1.51
C ILE A 182 0.36 9.26 -1.47
N MET A 183 0.67 7.98 -1.30
CA MET A 183 2.00 7.41 -1.30
C MET A 183 2.21 6.53 -2.53
N ILE A 184 3.36 6.72 -3.19
CA ILE A 184 3.88 5.78 -4.20
C ILE A 184 5.07 5.04 -3.61
N HIS A 185 5.04 3.71 -3.67
CA HIS A 185 5.91 2.85 -2.89
C HIS A 185 6.80 1.96 -3.76
N LEU A 186 8.11 2.02 -3.51
CA LEU A 186 9.10 1.13 -4.13
C LEU A 186 9.79 0.28 -3.06
N ASP A 187 10.42 -0.82 -3.51
CA ASP A 187 11.35 -1.61 -2.70
C ASP A 187 12.79 -1.11 -2.81
N ASN A 188 13.72 -1.82 -2.16
CA ASN A 188 15.16 -1.60 -2.26
C ASN A 188 15.61 -0.18 -1.89
N GLY A 189 15.17 0.29 -0.71
CA GLY A 189 15.33 1.65 -0.22
C GLY A 189 16.77 2.20 -0.17
N GLY A 190 17.80 1.34 -0.19
CA GLY A 190 19.20 1.76 -0.28
C GLY A 190 19.69 2.06 -1.71
N ASN A 191 18.88 1.79 -2.75
CA ASN A 191 19.27 1.95 -4.15
C ASN A 191 18.81 3.30 -4.73
N ASN A 192 19.58 4.34 -4.50
CA ASN A 192 19.24 5.71 -4.98
C ASN A 192 19.06 5.79 -6.51
N GLU A 193 19.90 5.10 -7.29
CA GLU A 193 19.78 5.11 -8.76
C GLU A 193 18.43 4.58 -9.24
N LEU A 194 17.92 3.54 -8.60
CA LEU A 194 16.58 3.00 -8.87
C LEU A 194 15.50 4.07 -8.62
N TYR A 195 15.55 4.72 -7.46
CA TYR A 195 14.55 5.74 -7.08
C TYR A 195 14.60 6.94 -8.00
N VAL A 196 15.79 7.48 -8.27
CA VAL A 196 15.96 8.62 -9.16
C VAL A 196 15.42 8.29 -10.55
N ARG A 197 15.80 7.14 -11.13
CA ARG A 197 15.32 6.72 -12.45
C ARG A 197 13.81 6.55 -12.46
N TRP A 198 13.26 5.83 -11.48
CA TRP A 198 11.84 5.50 -11.46
C TRP A 198 10.98 6.76 -11.31
N PHE A 199 11.25 7.57 -10.29
CA PHE A 199 10.46 8.78 -10.03
C PHE A 199 10.63 9.88 -11.07
N THR A 200 11.82 10.01 -11.68
CA THR A 200 11.99 10.94 -12.82
C THR A 200 11.04 10.55 -13.97
N ASN A 201 11.02 9.28 -14.35
CA ASN A 201 10.13 8.82 -15.42
C ASN A 201 8.65 8.91 -15.05
N PHE A 202 8.30 8.63 -13.79
CA PHE A 202 6.91 8.68 -13.34
C PHE A 202 6.38 10.12 -13.26
N ILE A 203 7.13 11.05 -12.63
CA ILE A 203 6.70 12.44 -12.40
C ILE A 203 6.49 13.20 -13.72
N GLU A 204 7.25 12.89 -14.76
CA GLU A 204 7.05 13.48 -16.10
C GLU A 204 5.68 13.11 -16.72
N ARG A 205 5.00 12.07 -16.20
CA ARG A 205 3.76 11.46 -16.74
C ARG A 205 2.65 11.36 -15.71
N GLY A 206 2.99 11.54 -14.44
CA GLY A 206 2.14 11.21 -13.30
C GLY A 206 1.30 12.37 -12.80
N GLU A 207 0.23 12.00 -12.09
CA GLU A 207 -0.54 12.91 -11.26
C GLU A 207 0.24 13.25 -9.97
N GLU A 208 -0.17 14.33 -9.30
CA GLU A 208 0.46 14.73 -8.03
C GLU A 208 0.19 13.72 -6.91
N PHE A 209 1.21 13.49 -6.11
CA PHE A 209 1.19 12.66 -4.90
C PHE A 209 2.09 13.30 -3.82
N GLU A 210 1.97 12.89 -2.56
CA GLU A 210 2.63 13.54 -1.43
C GLU A 210 3.85 12.77 -0.92
N TYR A 211 3.79 11.44 -0.88
CA TYR A 211 4.77 10.61 -0.19
C TYR A 211 5.47 9.62 -1.12
N ILE A 212 6.78 9.47 -0.93
CA ILE A 212 7.55 8.36 -1.49
C ILE A 212 7.73 7.32 -0.39
N GLY A 213 7.15 6.13 -0.57
CA GLY A 213 7.35 5.00 0.32
C GLY A 213 8.58 4.16 -0.06
N LEU A 214 9.33 3.70 0.93
CA LEU A 214 10.50 2.86 0.74
C LEU A 214 10.37 1.58 1.57
N SER A 215 10.43 0.38 0.93
CA SER A 215 10.76 -0.83 1.68
C SER A 215 12.26 -0.93 1.86
N TYR A 216 12.67 -1.20 3.10
CA TYR A 216 14.08 -1.41 3.41
C TYR A 216 14.29 -2.62 4.32
N TYR A 217 15.10 -3.54 3.85
CA TYR A 217 15.54 -4.72 4.59
C TYR A 217 17.08 -4.72 4.62
N PRO A 218 17.72 -4.56 5.79
CA PRO A 218 19.18 -4.40 5.92
C PRO A 218 20.00 -5.53 5.29
N PHE A 219 19.39 -6.72 5.18
CA PHE A 219 20.07 -7.91 4.64
C PHE A 219 20.16 -7.92 3.10
N TRP A 220 19.32 -7.12 2.40
CA TRP A 220 19.22 -7.16 0.93
C TRP A 220 19.26 -5.80 0.25
N HIS A 221 18.93 -4.72 0.97
CA HIS A 221 18.68 -3.41 0.37
C HIS A 221 19.81 -2.40 0.63
N GLY A 222 21.04 -2.90 0.87
CA GLY A 222 22.21 -2.05 1.09
C GLY A 222 22.40 -1.65 2.56
N SER A 223 23.38 -0.78 2.81
CA SER A 223 23.70 -0.29 4.14
C SER A 223 22.76 0.82 4.62
N LEU A 224 22.77 1.11 5.93
CA LEU A 224 22.04 2.26 6.49
C LEU A 224 22.52 3.58 5.90
N ASP A 225 23.82 3.74 5.62
CA ASP A 225 24.35 4.95 4.99
C ASP A 225 23.80 5.14 3.56
N GLN A 226 23.61 4.05 2.82
CA GLN A 226 22.97 4.08 1.50
C GLN A 226 21.49 4.46 1.60
N LEU A 227 20.77 3.92 2.59
CA LEU A 227 19.39 4.30 2.85
C LEU A 227 19.29 5.78 3.22
N GLU A 228 20.08 6.26 4.16
CA GLU A 228 20.10 7.66 4.59
C GLU A 228 20.41 8.60 3.42
N PHE A 229 21.42 8.25 2.60
CA PHE A 229 21.75 9.01 1.39
C PHE A 229 20.56 9.07 0.43
N ASN A 230 19.94 7.92 0.14
CA ASN A 230 18.79 7.84 -0.76
C ASN A 230 17.62 8.69 -0.24
N MET A 231 17.24 8.53 1.01
CA MET A 231 16.14 9.29 1.63
C MET A 231 16.38 10.81 1.52
N ASN A 232 17.58 11.28 1.88
CA ASN A 232 17.92 12.70 1.81
C ASN A 232 17.92 13.24 0.38
N ASP A 233 18.43 12.48 -0.58
CA ASP A 233 18.48 12.90 -1.99
C ASP A 233 17.06 12.96 -2.58
N ILE A 234 16.25 11.90 -2.47
CA ILE A 234 14.93 11.83 -3.12
C ILE A 234 13.94 12.81 -2.51
N ALA A 235 13.96 13.00 -1.17
CA ALA A 235 13.11 14.00 -0.51
C ALA A 235 13.39 15.40 -1.07
N LYS A 236 14.66 15.77 -1.16
CA LYS A 236 15.07 17.07 -1.69
C LYS A 236 14.87 17.19 -3.20
N ARG A 237 15.20 16.14 -3.96
CA ARG A 237 15.15 16.13 -5.44
C ARG A 237 13.73 16.25 -5.96
N PHE A 238 12.81 15.52 -5.36
CA PHE A 238 11.41 15.45 -5.81
C PHE A 238 10.47 16.33 -4.98
N ASN A 239 10.97 16.97 -3.92
CA ASN A 239 10.18 17.76 -2.99
C ASN A 239 8.96 17.00 -2.47
N LYS A 240 9.19 15.76 -1.99
CA LYS A 240 8.19 14.87 -1.42
C LYS A 240 8.57 14.48 0.01
N ASP A 241 7.56 14.23 0.83
CA ASP A 241 7.75 13.57 2.13
C ASP A 241 8.01 12.07 1.94
N LEU A 242 8.59 11.38 2.97
CA LEU A 242 8.97 9.98 2.91
C LEU A 242 8.24 9.16 3.95
#